data_20ab9483dc5007291bdbda2dffe31117
#
_entry.id   20ab9483dc5007291bdbda2dffe31117
#
_cell.length_a   1.000
_cell.length_b   1.000
_cell.length_c   1.000
_cell.angle_alpha   90.00
_cell.angle_beta   90.00
_cell.angle_gamma   90.00
#
_symmetry.space_group_name_H-M   'P 1'
#
loop_
_entity.id
_entity.type
_entity.pdbx_description
1 polymer ?
#
loop_
_entity_poly.entity_id
_entity_poly.type
_entity_poly.pdbx_seq_one_letter_code
_entity_poly.pdbx_strand_id
1 'polypeptide(L)'
;MPARPTLFRVLLQERRWDRWVVFCTHFERTARELAKETNSPHLAAVSVSRSTFDRWAKGYWFGQPWPDTALVLERLFGVPCSDLFSAAPSVMQVRSSPHSHGDIRAALAITDRWPTSRVFLSGSDEVADSWELAGRQVLDGTTAAIGFRTATFREHTAHIKVADPALKQFLRPARRGVLVGVTEQGDDTQLFVVDAANARRTLAVSSDGDTLALPAAHLLDDLTYGLLWSLVQLDDGLLADDLALAEEQQALDTYLSLPRSAPSRVALPDLTTAGAQWLGSAFCARHIVRRLEGVTAPPVFWTREQTGEQAAPWLWFRHKADYLRALADAYTDAATPMVRVFCIPESEVIRSSRYERILLLLAIALMELYGIKVDVLADPEYSEVDGFALVPRQRAAVANWVRTEAIWAADTVTQRPALRTYHEAFTEAQARSVATGPDPEARLRTLAGFLDVPWPWLVRRCRELSECGTASIVRPRSRHLSVNALDDVFHFLADLAPDR
;
A
#
# COMPACT_ATOMS: atom_id res chain seq x y z
N MET A 1 -5.32 -16.57 10.90
CA MET A 1 -5.66 -15.15 11.05
C MET A 1 -4.42 -14.43 11.53
N PRO A 2 -3.99 -13.33 10.90
CA PRO A 2 -2.88 -12.53 11.42
C PRO A 2 -3.23 -12.08 12.84
N ALA A 3 -2.24 -12.14 13.74
CA ALA A 3 -2.42 -11.71 15.12
C ALA A 3 -2.79 -10.22 15.12
N ARG A 4 -3.79 -9.84 15.92
CA ARG A 4 -4.17 -8.41 16.07
C ARG A 4 -2.95 -7.63 16.58
N PRO A 5 -2.65 -6.43 16.05
CA PRO A 5 -1.58 -5.60 16.58
C PRO A 5 -1.85 -5.27 18.05
N THR A 6 -0.78 -5.12 18.82
CA THR A 6 -0.88 -4.70 20.22
C THR A 6 -1.19 -3.21 20.31
N LEU A 7 -1.77 -2.75 21.41
CA LEU A 7 -1.99 -1.33 21.66
C LEU A 7 -0.66 -0.56 21.65
N PHE A 8 0.43 -1.18 22.12
CA PHE A 8 1.78 -0.61 22.05
C PHE A 8 2.17 -0.22 20.62
N ARG A 9 2.00 -1.15 19.66
CA ARG A 9 2.29 -0.89 18.23
C ARG A 9 1.46 0.28 17.70
N VAL A 10 0.18 0.32 18.03
CA VAL A 10 -0.72 1.39 17.60
C VAL A 10 -0.24 2.75 18.13
N LEU A 11 0.08 2.83 19.42
CA LEU A 11 0.56 4.06 20.05
C LEU A 11 1.94 4.50 19.53
N LEU A 12 2.83 3.57 19.17
CA LEU A 12 4.10 3.89 18.50
C LEU A 12 3.84 4.58 17.16
N GLN A 13 2.97 4.02 16.34
CA GLN A 13 2.63 4.57 15.03
C GLN A 13 1.92 5.92 15.15
N GLU A 14 0.98 6.04 16.07
CA GLU A 14 0.26 7.27 16.36
C GLU A 14 1.19 8.42 16.74
N ARG A 15 2.20 8.12 17.56
CA ARG A 15 3.19 9.09 18.03
C ARG A 15 4.40 9.22 17.10
N ARG A 16 4.50 8.43 16.03
CA ARG A 16 5.64 8.33 15.11
C ARG A 16 6.95 7.94 15.83
N TRP A 17 6.84 7.02 16.77
CA TRP A 17 7.96 6.48 17.55
C TRP A 17 8.31 5.04 17.13
N ASP A 18 7.94 4.64 15.96
CA ASP A 18 8.18 3.34 15.33
C ASP A 18 9.66 3.05 15.06
N ARG A 19 10.51 4.09 15.01
CA ARG A 19 11.97 3.93 14.98
C ARG A 19 12.53 3.77 16.39
N TRP A 20 13.33 2.72 16.62
CA TRP A 20 13.94 2.44 17.91
C TRP A 20 14.65 3.66 18.53
N VAL A 21 15.44 4.39 17.74
CA VAL A 21 16.17 5.59 18.21
C VAL A 21 15.20 6.67 18.72
N VAL A 22 14.11 6.91 17.99
CA VAL A 22 13.10 7.92 18.38
C VAL A 22 12.40 7.47 19.65
N PHE A 23 11.94 6.23 19.71
CA PHE A 23 11.34 5.66 20.91
C PHE A 23 12.26 5.75 22.13
N CYS A 24 13.54 5.33 22.00
CA CYS A 24 14.51 5.37 23.08
C CYS A 24 14.75 6.79 23.60
N THR A 25 14.82 7.78 22.70
CA THR A 25 14.96 9.19 23.14
C THR A 25 13.83 9.62 24.06
N HIS A 26 12.58 9.28 23.72
CA HIS A 26 11.42 9.58 24.57
C HIS A 26 11.40 8.73 25.84
N PHE A 27 11.70 7.44 25.73
CA PHE A 27 11.73 6.51 26.85
C PHE A 27 12.76 6.93 27.90
N GLU A 28 14.00 7.22 27.50
CA GLU A 28 15.08 7.63 28.40
C GLU A 28 14.81 9.02 29.04
N ARG A 29 14.17 9.92 28.30
CA ARG A 29 13.73 11.20 28.87
C ARG A 29 12.71 10.97 29.95
N THR A 30 11.67 10.19 29.68
CA THR A 30 10.63 9.87 30.66
C THR A 30 11.19 9.12 31.87
N ALA A 31 12.14 8.21 31.68
CA ALA A 31 12.84 7.50 32.74
C ALA A 31 13.59 8.47 33.66
N ARG A 32 14.29 9.46 33.11
CA ARG A 32 15.00 10.50 33.87
C ARG A 32 14.03 11.43 34.61
N GLU A 33 12.92 11.80 34.02
CA GLU A 33 11.87 12.61 34.64
C GLU A 33 11.24 11.84 35.80
N LEU A 34 10.86 10.60 35.60
CA LEU A 34 10.27 9.73 36.63
C LEU A 34 11.25 9.48 37.80
N ALA A 35 12.53 9.27 37.50
CA ALA A 35 13.57 9.11 38.49
C ALA A 35 13.67 10.32 39.44
N LYS A 36 13.52 11.53 38.89
CA LYS A 36 13.50 12.78 39.68
C LYS A 36 12.22 12.92 40.51
N GLU A 37 11.05 12.66 39.89
CA GLU A 37 9.75 12.78 40.55
C GLU A 37 9.60 11.79 41.70
N THR A 38 10.10 10.56 41.55
CA THR A 38 9.96 9.50 42.55
C THR A 38 11.14 9.39 43.51
N ASN A 39 12.16 10.24 43.33
CA ASN A 39 13.44 10.17 44.05
C ASN A 39 14.10 8.78 43.97
N SER A 40 14.03 8.15 42.80
CA SER A 40 14.49 6.79 42.53
C SER A 40 15.55 6.78 41.42
N PRO A 41 16.83 7.06 41.72
CA PRO A 41 17.89 7.27 40.73
C PRO A 41 18.10 6.08 39.79
N HIS A 42 17.79 4.85 40.22
CA HIS A 42 17.93 3.63 39.40
C HIS A 42 17.04 3.66 38.16
N LEU A 43 15.90 4.35 38.21
CA LEU A 43 14.99 4.45 37.05
C LEU A 43 15.63 5.22 35.88
N ALA A 44 16.55 6.15 36.16
CA ALA A 44 17.25 6.88 35.09
C ALA A 44 18.20 6.01 34.24
N ALA A 45 18.58 4.83 34.76
CA ALA A 45 19.42 3.87 34.05
C ALA A 45 18.63 2.79 33.27
N VAL A 46 17.31 2.83 33.37
CA VAL A 46 16.46 1.86 32.63
C VAL A 46 16.53 2.14 31.15
N SER A 47 16.82 1.12 30.36
CA SER A 47 16.92 1.20 28.92
C SER A 47 16.24 0.03 28.24
N VAL A 48 15.88 0.19 26.97
CA VAL A 48 15.26 -0.84 26.13
C VAL A 48 16.21 -1.17 24.98
N SER A 49 16.60 -2.42 24.85
CA SER A 49 17.43 -2.85 23.73
C SER A 49 16.63 -2.83 22.41
N ARG A 50 17.31 -2.64 21.29
CA ARG A 50 16.69 -2.68 19.96
C ARG A 50 15.93 -4.00 19.74
N SER A 51 16.51 -5.13 20.09
CA SER A 51 15.86 -6.44 19.92
C SER A 51 14.59 -6.59 20.79
N THR A 52 14.53 -5.94 21.93
CA THR A 52 13.34 -5.91 22.78
C THR A 52 12.27 -5.02 22.17
N PHE A 53 12.64 -3.82 21.72
CA PHE A 53 11.75 -2.91 21.02
C PHE A 53 11.14 -3.57 19.77
N ASP A 54 11.97 -4.18 18.90
CA ASP A 54 11.52 -4.85 17.68
C ASP A 54 10.53 -5.98 17.98
N ARG A 55 10.74 -6.75 19.04
CA ARG A 55 9.79 -7.77 19.48
C ARG A 55 8.47 -7.18 19.95
N TRP A 56 8.50 -6.11 20.72
CA TRP A 56 7.29 -5.41 21.17
C TRP A 56 6.51 -4.82 20.00
N ALA A 57 7.19 -4.14 19.09
CA ALA A 57 6.60 -3.54 17.92
C ALA A 57 5.97 -4.58 16.96
N LYS A 58 6.55 -5.79 16.90
CA LYS A 58 6.01 -6.91 16.11
C LYS A 58 4.91 -7.71 16.82
N GLY A 59 4.63 -7.42 18.09
CA GLY A 59 3.63 -8.17 18.87
C GLY A 59 4.07 -9.58 19.30
N TYR A 60 5.36 -9.91 19.19
CA TYR A 60 5.90 -11.23 19.59
C TYR A 60 6.28 -11.28 21.07
N TRP A 61 5.51 -10.61 21.94
CA TRP A 61 5.82 -10.59 23.36
C TRP A 61 4.91 -11.52 24.14
N PHE A 62 5.54 -12.43 24.92
CA PHE A 62 4.88 -13.29 25.87
C PHE A 62 5.46 -12.98 27.28
N GLY A 63 4.79 -12.14 28.05
CA GLY A 63 5.19 -11.78 29.41
C GLY A 63 5.02 -10.30 29.71
N GLN A 64 5.33 -9.90 30.95
CA GLN A 64 5.38 -8.48 31.33
C GLN A 64 6.82 -7.99 31.31
N PRO A 65 7.07 -6.73 30.90
CA PRO A 65 8.37 -6.08 31.09
C PRO A 65 8.77 -6.08 32.56
N TRP A 66 10.08 -5.91 32.80
CA TRP A 66 10.56 -5.72 34.18
C TRP A 66 9.82 -4.55 34.84
N PRO A 67 9.57 -4.59 36.16
CA PRO A 67 8.77 -3.58 36.87
C PRO A 67 9.17 -2.14 36.56
N ASP A 68 10.46 -1.84 36.58
CA ASP A 68 10.97 -0.48 36.33
C ASP A 68 10.69 -0.05 34.87
N THR A 69 10.85 -0.98 33.91
CA THR A 69 10.52 -0.74 32.49
C THR A 69 9.02 -0.53 32.30
N ALA A 70 8.20 -1.30 33.02
CA ALA A 70 6.75 -1.15 33.00
C ALA A 70 6.31 0.23 33.51
N LEU A 71 6.89 0.69 34.64
CA LEU A 71 6.61 2.02 35.20
C LEU A 71 6.92 3.13 34.17
N VAL A 72 8.07 3.05 33.48
CA VAL A 72 8.44 4.04 32.47
C VAL A 72 7.50 4.00 31.29
N LEU A 73 7.10 2.80 30.83
CA LEU A 73 6.14 2.64 29.72
C LEU A 73 4.76 3.20 30.10
N GLU A 74 4.27 2.91 31.30
CA GLU A 74 3.00 3.42 31.78
C GLU A 74 2.99 4.96 31.86
N ARG A 75 4.09 5.53 32.35
CA ARG A 75 4.25 6.99 32.37
C ARG A 75 4.34 7.58 30.96
N LEU A 76 5.05 6.91 30.06
CA LEU A 76 5.28 7.36 28.69
C LEU A 76 3.99 7.34 27.85
N PHE A 77 3.18 6.30 28.00
CA PHE A 77 1.98 6.09 27.20
C PHE A 77 0.68 6.50 27.91
N GLY A 78 0.69 6.60 29.23
CA GLY A 78 -0.51 6.90 30.01
C GLY A 78 -1.51 5.75 30.11
N VAL A 79 -1.05 4.52 29.87
CA VAL A 79 -1.88 3.29 29.82
C VAL A 79 -1.17 2.20 30.62
N PRO A 80 -1.90 1.37 31.39
CA PRO A 80 -1.32 0.23 32.11
C PRO A 80 -0.50 -0.68 31.18
N CYS A 81 0.64 -1.17 31.67
CA CYS A 81 1.54 -1.99 30.85
C CYS A 81 0.89 -3.29 30.36
N SER A 82 -0.02 -3.87 31.15
CA SER A 82 -0.84 -5.02 30.74
C SER A 82 -1.67 -4.76 29.48
N ASP A 83 -2.18 -3.54 29.35
CA ASP A 83 -3.06 -3.14 28.25
C ASP A 83 -2.25 -2.78 27.01
N LEU A 84 -1.02 -2.21 27.19
CA LEU A 84 -0.12 -1.90 26.09
C LEU A 84 0.20 -3.12 25.21
N PHE A 85 0.39 -4.27 25.83
CA PHE A 85 0.75 -5.51 25.11
C PHE A 85 -0.45 -6.42 24.81
N SER A 86 -1.66 -5.99 25.15
CA SER A 86 -2.89 -6.65 24.75
C SER A 86 -3.25 -6.32 23.31
N ALA A 87 -4.14 -7.14 22.70
CA ALA A 87 -4.67 -6.83 21.39
C ALA A 87 -5.45 -5.52 21.41
N ALA A 88 -5.11 -4.60 20.52
CA ALA A 88 -5.84 -3.33 20.43
C ALA A 88 -7.33 -3.59 20.13
N PRO A 89 -8.25 -2.85 20.76
CA PRO A 89 -9.69 -2.95 20.49
C PRO A 89 -9.98 -2.53 19.03
N SER A 90 -11.03 -3.09 18.45
CA SER A 90 -11.42 -2.78 17.07
C SER A 90 -11.88 -1.34 16.90
N VAL A 91 -12.59 -0.84 17.90
CA VAL A 91 -12.95 0.57 18.08
C VAL A 91 -12.62 0.94 19.52
N MET A 92 -11.78 1.96 19.71
CA MET A 92 -11.45 2.46 21.04
C MET A 92 -12.29 3.70 21.33
N GLN A 93 -13.18 3.61 22.29
CA GLN A 93 -13.87 4.77 22.85
C GLN A 93 -13.14 5.23 24.11
N VAL A 94 -12.56 6.42 24.09
CA VAL A 94 -12.10 7.08 25.32
C VAL A 94 -13.33 7.69 26.00
N ARG A 95 -13.45 7.50 27.31
CA ARG A 95 -14.58 7.98 28.12
C ARG A 95 -14.80 9.47 27.92
N SER A 96 -16.01 9.86 27.51
CA SER A 96 -16.49 11.22 27.24
C SER A 96 -16.22 11.71 25.80
N SER A 97 -16.74 11.01 24.81
CA SER A 97 -16.58 11.41 23.42
C SER A 97 -17.68 12.39 22.97
N PRO A 98 -17.34 13.49 22.29
CA PRO A 98 -18.30 14.35 21.60
C PRO A 98 -18.81 13.71 20.30
N HIS A 99 -18.45 12.45 19.99
CA HIS A 99 -18.80 11.78 18.76
C HIS A 99 -20.30 11.51 18.65
N SER A 100 -20.85 11.81 17.50
CA SER A 100 -22.23 11.49 17.18
C SER A 100 -22.45 9.98 17.04
N HIS A 101 -23.70 9.54 17.14
CA HIS A 101 -24.05 8.14 16.88
C HIS A 101 -23.65 7.72 15.45
N GLY A 102 -23.71 8.65 14.48
CA GLY A 102 -23.28 8.46 13.11
C GLY A 102 -21.77 8.19 12.96
N ASP A 103 -20.93 8.90 13.74
CA ASP A 103 -19.47 8.71 13.70
C ASP A 103 -19.07 7.31 14.19
N ILE A 104 -19.73 6.85 15.28
CA ILE A 104 -19.51 5.51 15.82
C ILE A 104 -19.96 4.43 14.82
N ARG A 105 -21.13 4.61 14.19
CA ARG A 105 -21.61 3.68 13.15
C ARG A 105 -20.66 3.62 11.95
N ALA A 106 -20.15 4.77 11.50
CA ALA A 106 -19.21 4.86 10.40
C ALA A 106 -17.88 4.16 10.73
N ALA A 107 -17.35 4.36 11.93
CA ALA A 107 -16.14 3.68 12.40
C ALA A 107 -16.32 2.16 12.45
N LEU A 108 -17.46 1.68 12.95
CA LEU A 108 -17.78 0.25 12.98
C LEU A 108 -17.92 -0.30 11.55
N ALA A 109 -18.63 0.38 10.66
CA ALA A 109 -18.81 -0.04 9.27
C ALA A 109 -17.46 -0.19 8.53
N ILE A 110 -16.52 0.70 8.76
CA ILE A 110 -15.15 0.58 8.22
C ILE A 110 -14.47 -0.67 8.77
N THR A 111 -14.49 -0.85 10.09
CA THR A 111 -13.79 -1.96 10.75
C THR A 111 -14.39 -3.32 10.40
N ASP A 112 -15.70 -3.42 10.30
CA ASP A 112 -16.41 -4.65 9.96
C ASP A 112 -16.16 -5.05 8.51
N ARG A 113 -16.15 -4.06 7.59
CA ARG A 113 -15.94 -4.30 6.17
C ARG A 113 -14.49 -4.64 5.85
N TRP A 114 -13.53 -3.99 6.53
CA TRP A 114 -12.10 -4.22 6.32
C TRP A 114 -11.40 -4.55 7.65
N PRO A 115 -11.39 -5.83 8.06
CA PRO A 115 -10.84 -6.27 9.34
C PRO A 115 -9.35 -6.00 9.54
N THR A 116 -8.63 -5.64 8.46
CA THR A 116 -7.22 -5.20 8.50
C THR A 116 -7.08 -3.72 8.82
N SER A 117 -8.19 -2.99 8.92
CA SER A 117 -8.19 -1.58 9.33
C SER A 117 -8.95 -1.39 10.65
N ARG A 118 -8.60 -0.33 11.38
CA ARG A 118 -9.22 0.02 12.66
C ARG A 118 -9.37 1.50 12.79
N VAL A 119 -10.46 1.91 13.39
CA VAL A 119 -10.71 3.30 13.72
C VAL A 119 -10.69 3.47 15.24
N PHE A 120 -9.87 4.40 15.71
CA PHE A 120 -9.79 4.78 17.12
C PHE A 120 -10.41 6.17 17.26
N LEU A 121 -11.51 6.23 17.99
CA LEU A 121 -12.21 7.47 18.27
C LEU A 121 -11.61 8.11 19.52
N SER A 122 -11.07 9.32 19.37
CA SER A 122 -10.55 10.12 20.49
C SER A 122 -11.71 10.72 21.29
N GLY A 123 -11.56 10.78 22.59
CA GLY A 123 -12.50 11.49 23.47
C GLY A 123 -12.21 12.97 23.64
N SER A 124 -11.29 13.53 22.87
CA SER A 124 -10.76 14.89 23.04
C SER A 124 -10.84 15.67 21.73
N ASP A 125 -11.33 16.90 21.77
CA ASP A 125 -11.33 17.81 20.61
C ASP A 125 -9.90 18.20 20.16
N GLU A 126 -8.89 17.99 21.02
CA GLU A 126 -7.50 18.32 20.74
C GLU A 126 -6.76 17.20 19.99
N VAL A 127 -7.28 15.98 20.04
CA VAL A 127 -6.67 14.80 19.41
C VAL A 127 -7.58 14.28 18.31
N ALA A 128 -7.09 14.28 17.07
CA ALA A 128 -7.84 13.74 15.95
C ALA A 128 -8.04 12.22 16.10
N ASP A 129 -9.18 11.72 15.63
CA ASP A 129 -9.42 10.30 15.48
C ASP A 129 -8.36 9.67 14.56
N SER A 130 -8.06 8.41 14.78
CA SER A 130 -6.99 7.71 14.07
C SER A 130 -7.55 6.51 13.29
N TRP A 131 -7.12 6.38 12.04
CA TRP A 131 -7.42 5.23 11.19
C TRP A 131 -6.14 4.43 10.94
N GLU A 132 -6.04 3.27 11.56
CA GLU A 132 -4.97 2.32 11.32
C GLU A 132 -5.28 1.51 10.06
N LEU A 133 -4.35 1.53 9.12
CA LEU A 133 -4.34 0.77 7.88
C LEU A 133 -3.23 -0.28 8.00
N ALA A 134 -3.55 -1.45 8.53
CA ALA A 134 -2.57 -2.49 8.77
C ALA A 134 -2.02 -3.05 7.45
N GLY A 135 -0.72 -3.27 7.38
CA GLY A 135 -0.08 -4.06 6.34
C GLY A 135 -0.44 -5.55 6.48
N ARG A 136 -0.18 -6.34 5.45
CA ARG A 136 -0.47 -7.76 5.47
C ARG A 136 0.80 -8.62 5.59
N GLN A 137 1.70 -8.52 4.61
CA GLN A 137 2.94 -9.31 4.54
C GLN A 137 4.16 -8.46 4.15
N VAL A 138 3.96 -7.45 3.34
CA VAL A 138 4.99 -6.67 2.65
C VAL A 138 4.97 -5.20 3.07
N LEU A 139 3.80 -4.66 3.39
CA LEU A 139 3.64 -3.31 3.94
C LEU A 139 3.57 -3.37 5.47
N ASP A 140 4.22 -2.42 6.13
CA ASP A 140 4.33 -2.41 7.60
C ASP A 140 3.04 -1.93 8.31
N GLY A 141 2.12 -1.35 7.55
CA GLY A 141 0.96 -0.64 8.09
C GLY A 141 1.30 0.80 8.47
N THR A 142 0.29 1.65 8.54
CA THR A 142 0.41 3.05 8.91
C THR A 142 -0.88 3.57 9.52
N THR A 143 -0.83 4.77 10.09
CA THR A 143 -1.98 5.45 10.70
C THR A 143 -2.21 6.80 10.05
N ALA A 144 -3.43 7.05 9.59
CA ALA A 144 -3.90 8.34 9.14
C ALA A 144 -4.83 8.99 10.17
N ALA A 145 -4.83 10.31 10.26
CA ALA A 145 -5.88 11.00 10.98
C ALA A 145 -7.21 10.83 10.21
N ILE A 146 -8.32 10.60 10.90
CA ILE A 146 -9.64 10.48 10.30
C ILE A 146 -10.62 11.48 10.94
N GLY A 147 -11.51 12.02 10.16
CA GLY A 147 -12.57 12.91 10.66
C GLY A 147 -13.89 12.57 10.01
N PHE A 148 -14.91 12.31 10.82
CA PHE A 148 -16.26 12.04 10.34
C PHE A 148 -17.08 13.32 10.28
N ARG A 149 -17.90 13.47 9.26
CA ARG A 149 -18.85 14.58 9.11
C ARG A 149 -20.13 14.10 8.45
N THR A 150 -21.25 14.52 8.97
CA THR A 150 -22.54 14.28 8.32
C THR A 150 -22.56 14.91 6.94
N ALA A 151 -22.97 14.14 5.95
CA ALA A 151 -23.13 14.59 4.58
C ALA A 151 -24.57 14.41 4.12
N THR A 152 -25.02 15.27 3.21
CA THR A 152 -26.32 15.14 2.54
C THR A 152 -26.09 14.72 1.10
N PHE A 153 -26.65 13.59 0.68
CA PHE A 153 -26.50 13.08 -0.68
C PHE A 153 -27.62 13.62 -1.58
N ARG A 154 -27.26 14.34 -2.63
CA ARG A 154 -28.16 14.89 -3.64
C ARG A 154 -27.50 14.91 -5.00
N GLU A 155 -28.23 14.61 -6.07
CA GLU A 155 -27.75 14.69 -7.45
C GLU A 155 -26.38 13.99 -7.66
N HIS A 156 -26.23 12.76 -7.16
CA HIS A 156 -24.99 11.94 -7.21
C HIS A 156 -23.78 12.56 -6.49
N THR A 157 -24.02 13.48 -5.55
CA THR A 157 -22.97 14.18 -4.82
C THR A 157 -23.27 14.20 -3.32
N ALA A 158 -22.25 13.91 -2.50
CA ALA A 158 -22.33 14.06 -1.05
C ALA A 158 -21.83 15.45 -0.66
N HIS A 159 -22.66 16.22 0.02
CA HIS A 159 -22.37 17.59 0.47
C HIS A 159 -22.07 17.62 1.96
N ILE A 160 -20.87 18.06 2.33
CA ILE A 160 -20.40 18.21 3.70
C ILE A 160 -20.33 19.70 4.05
N LYS A 161 -20.98 20.11 5.15
CA LYS A 161 -20.84 21.48 5.67
C LYS A 161 -19.52 21.65 6.40
N VAL A 162 -18.77 22.71 6.07
CA VAL A 162 -17.40 22.96 6.52
C VAL A 162 -17.29 24.22 7.39
N ALA A 163 -18.39 24.80 7.81
CA ALA A 163 -18.41 26.03 8.62
C ALA A 163 -17.74 25.90 10.00
N ASP A 164 -17.50 24.66 10.47
CA ASP A 164 -16.92 24.35 11.76
C ASP A 164 -15.42 24.71 11.83
N PRO A 165 -14.97 25.54 12.81
CA PRO A 165 -13.55 25.83 13.01
C PRO A 165 -12.69 24.60 13.29
N ALA A 166 -13.19 23.58 13.99
CA ALA A 166 -12.48 22.35 14.28
C ALA A 166 -12.16 21.57 12.98
N LEU A 167 -13.11 21.54 12.04
CA LEU A 167 -12.85 20.95 10.74
C LEU A 167 -11.81 21.74 9.93
N LYS A 168 -11.82 23.06 9.98
CA LYS A 168 -10.79 23.90 9.35
C LYS A 168 -9.40 23.63 9.93
N GLN A 169 -9.32 23.34 11.23
CA GLN A 169 -8.07 22.91 11.89
C GLN A 169 -7.66 21.50 11.45
N PHE A 170 -8.59 20.53 11.42
CA PHE A 170 -8.34 19.18 10.92
C PHE A 170 -7.82 19.18 9.48
N LEU A 171 -8.31 20.06 8.61
CA LEU A 171 -7.88 20.18 7.22
C LEU A 171 -6.47 20.83 7.06
N ARG A 172 -5.78 21.22 8.13
CA ARG A 172 -4.43 21.82 8.10
C ARG A 172 -3.33 20.87 8.62
N PRO A 173 -3.22 19.65 8.18
CA PRO A 173 -2.37 18.68 8.86
C PRO A 173 -0.91 18.77 8.45
N ALA A 174 -0.03 18.53 9.41
CA ALA A 174 1.30 18.02 9.19
C ALA A 174 1.27 16.50 8.86
N ARG A 175 0.20 15.81 9.26
CA ARG A 175 -0.06 14.38 9.01
C ARG A 175 -1.04 14.23 7.84
N ARG A 176 -1.07 13.03 7.26
CA ARG A 176 -2.16 12.65 6.35
C ARG A 176 -3.46 12.55 7.14
N GLY A 177 -4.47 13.26 6.68
CA GLY A 177 -5.81 13.18 7.21
C GLY A 177 -6.78 12.71 6.12
N VAL A 178 -7.79 11.95 6.51
CA VAL A 178 -8.89 11.50 5.65
C VAL A 178 -10.19 12.03 6.22
N LEU A 179 -10.89 12.82 5.43
CA LEU A 179 -12.25 13.27 5.76
C LEU A 179 -13.25 12.27 5.22
N VAL A 180 -14.17 11.84 6.06
CA VAL A 180 -15.25 10.90 5.73
C VAL A 180 -16.59 11.59 5.87
N GLY A 181 -17.28 11.75 4.74
CA GLY A 181 -18.68 12.16 4.70
C GLY A 181 -19.59 10.97 4.97
N VAL A 182 -20.44 11.07 5.98
CA VAL A 182 -21.39 10.03 6.39
C VAL A 182 -22.78 10.43 5.93
N THR A 183 -23.39 9.63 5.05
CA THR A 183 -24.80 9.81 4.65
C THR A 183 -25.62 8.67 5.21
N GLU A 184 -26.76 8.99 5.79
CA GLU A 184 -27.74 8.02 6.30
C GLU A 184 -28.95 8.01 5.37
N GLN A 185 -29.23 6.87 4.75
CA GLN A 185 -30.45 6.64 3.96
C GLN A 185 -31.16 5.42 4.54
N GLY A 186 -32.10 5.66 5.49
CA GLY A 186 -32.75 4.60 6.24
C GLY A 186 -31.76 3.86 7.13
N ASP A 187 -31.65 2.53 6.95
CA ASP A 187 -30.69 1.70 7.68
C ASP A 187 -29.32 1.60 7.01
N ASP A 188 -29.17 2.10 5.78
CA ASP A 188 -27.92 2.07 5.03
C ASP A 188 -27.06 3.31 5.32
N THR A 189 -25.82 3.08 5.72
CA THR A 189 -24.78 4.11 5.90
C THR A 189 -23.82 4.08 4.73
N GLN A 190 -23.79 5.14 3.93
CA GLN A 190 -22.79 5.30 2.87
C GLN A 190 -21.68 6.26 3.33
N LEU A 191 -20.44 5.92 3.00
CA LEU A 191 -19.25 6.68 3.37
C LEU A 191 -18.59 7.23 2.12
N PHE A 192 -18.26 8.52 2.12
CA PHE A 192 -17.54 9.20 1.04
C PHE A 192 -16.22 9.74 1.58
N VAL A 193 -15.11 9.52 0.88
CA VAL A 193 -13.78 9.84 1.39
C VAL A 193 -13.03 10.84 0.52
N VAL A 194 -12.24 11.67 1.18
CA VAL A 194 -11.31 12.57 0.52
C VAL A 194 -10.10 12.84 1.42
N ASP A 195 -8.90 12.94 0.85
CA ASP A 195 -7.72 13.41 1.55
C ASP A 195 -7.94 14.87 2.04
N ALA A 196 -7.59 15.15 3.30
CA ALA A 196 -7.81 16.46 3.92
C ALA A 196 -7.11 17.59 3.16
N ALA A 197 -5.95 17.32 2.54
CA ALA A 197 -5.26 18.31 1.71
C ALA A 197 -6.03 18.61 0.42
N ASN A 198 -6.70 17.62 -0.17
CA ASN A 198 -7.58 17.81 -1.33
C ASN A 198 -8.86 18.57 -0.93
N ALA A 199 -9.51 18.15 0.15
CA ALA A 199 -10.67 18.86 0.68
C ALA A 199 -10.39 20.36 0.88
N ARG A 200 -9.24 20.69 1.47
CA ARG A 200 -8.80 22.08 1.65
C ARG A 200 -8.62 22.82 0.33
N ARG A 201 -8.02 22.19 -0.69
CA ARG A 201 -7.84 22.81 -2.01
C ARG A 201 -9.17 23.07 -2.70
N THR A 202 -10.07 22.09 -2.69
CA THR A 202 -11.41 22.21 -3.26
C THR A 202 -12.17 23.36 -2.62
N LEU A 203 -12.14 23.46 -1.29
CA LEU A 203 -12.77 24.57 -0.56
C LEU A 203 -12.16 25.93 -0.88
N ALA A 204 -10.85 25.99 -1.13
CA ALA A 204 -10.17 27.25 -1.43
C ALA A 204 -10.54 27.84 -2.81
N VAL A 205 -11.02 27.01 -3.74
CA VAL A 205 -11.46 27.43 -5.09
C VAL A 205 -12.97 27.44 -5.25
N SER A 206 -13.71 26.94 -4.26
CA SER A 206 -15.18 26.92 -4.27
C SER A 206 -15.74 28.33 -4.02
N SER A 207 -16.73 28.74 -4.79
CA SER A 207 -17.48 29.98 -4.57
C SER A 207 -18.33 29.93 -3.30
N ASP A 208 -18.76 28.73 -2.87
CA ASP A 208 -19.40 28.44 -1.58
C ASP A 208 -18.37 27.80 -0.65
N GLY A 209 -17.54 28.64 -0.02
CA GLY A 209 -16.44 28.20 0.84
C GLY A 209 -16.85 27.41 2.10
N ASP A 210 -18.14 27.17 2.32
CA ASP A 210 -18.70 26.49 3.49
C ASP A 210 -19.26 25.09 3.17
N THR A 211 -19.24 24.65 1.91
CA THR A 211 -19.75 23.33 1.51
C THR A 211 -18.73 22.59 0.64
N LEU A 212 -18.34 21.39 1.05
CA LEU A 212 -17.51 20.49 0.27
C LEU A 212 -18.40 19.47 -0.45
N ALA A 213 -18.31 19.45 -1.78
CA ALA A 213 -19.03 18.50 -2.63
C ALA A 213 -18.11 17.32 -2.99
N LEU A 214 -18.53 16.09 -2.68
CA LEU A 214 -17.84 14.85 -3.00
C LEU A 214 -18.67 14.06 -4.03
N PRO A 215 -18.19 13.88 -5.27
CA PRO A 215 -18.88 13.09 -6.28
C PRO A 215 -19.08 11.62 -5.85
N ALA A 216 -19.98 10.90 -6.52
CA ALA A 216 -20.23 9.47 -6.29
C ALA A 216 -18.96 8.62 -6.41
N ALA A 217 -17.99 9.04 -7.23
CA ALA A 217 -16.67 8.42 -7.34
C ALA A 217 -15.91 8.31 -6.02
N HIS A 218 -16.18 9.19 -5.06
CA HIS A 218 -15.57 9.21 -3.73
C HIS A 218 -16.20 8.21 -2.74
N LEU A 219 -17.17 7.39 -3.18
CA LEU A 219 -17.75 6.34 -2.33
C LEU A 219 -16.66 5.42 -1.79
N LEU A 220 -16.64 5.21 -0.48
CA LEU A 220 -15.70 4.30 0.18
C LEU A 220 -16.17 2.85 -0.01
N ASP A 221 -15.66 2.23 -1.04
CA ASP A 221 -15.84 0.81 -1.36
C ASP A 221 -14.50 0.08 -1.43
N ASP A 222 -14.48 -1.17 -1.87
CA ASP A 222 -13.24 -1.96 -1.92
C ASP A 222 -12.19 -1.37 -2.88
N LEU A 223 -12.61 -0.70 -3.97
CA LEU A 223 -11.68 -0.04 -4.89
C LEU A 223 -11.06 1.19 -4.23
N THR A 224 -11.87 2.12 -3.74
CA THR A 224 -11.38 3.35 -3.10
C THR A 224 -10.61 3.06 -1.82
N TYR A 225 -11.06 2.07 -1.02
CA TYR A 225 -10.30 1.60 0.14
C TYR A 225 -8.92 1.06 -0.25
N GLY A 226 -8.84 0.22 -1.29
CA GLY A 226 -7.56 -0.33 -1.77
C GLY A 226 -6.58 0.76 -2.21
N LEU A 227 -7.08 1.80 -2.90
CA LEU A 227 -6.27 2.96 -3.28
C LEU A 227 -5.72 3.70 -2.06
N LEU A 228 -6.57 4.01 -1.08
CA LEU A 228 -6.15 4.67 0.16
C LEU A 228 -5.18 3.80 0.95
N TRP A 229 -5.53 2.53 1.15
CA TRP A 229 -4.74 1.57 1.91
C TRP A 229 -3.33 1.43 1.36
N SER A 230 -3.17 1.27 0.04
CA SER A 230 -1.86 1.08 -0.58
C SER A 230 -1.05 2.38 -0.63
N LEU A 231 -1.69 3.51 -1.05
CA LEU A 231 -0.98 4.78 -1.17
C LEU A 231 -0.47 5.28 0.18
N VAL A 232 -1.31 5.27 1.22
CA VAL A 232 -0.94 5.87 2.51
C VAL A 232 0.28 5.17 3.09
N GLN A 233 0.36 3.85 2.98
CA GLN A 233 1.50 3.06 3.46
C GLN A 233 2.77 3.30 2.64
N LEU A 234 2.67 3.27 1.31
CA LEU A 234 3.82 3.52 0.42
C LEU A 234 4.33 4.95 0.58
N ASP A 235 3.45 5.92 0.66
CA ASP A 235 3.80 7.34 0.77
C ASP A 235 4.50 7.65 2.10
N ASP A 236 3.94 7.21 3.23
CA ASP A 236 4.55 7.41 4.54
C ASP A 236 5.89 6.68 4.65
N GLY A 237 5.99 5.46 4.13
CA GLY A 237 7.23 4.71 4.09
C GLY A 237 8.33 5.40 3.29
N LEU A 238 8.01 5.94 2.12
CA LEU A 238 9.00 6.64 1.28
C LEU A 238 9.42 7.99 1.88
N LEU A 239 8.48 8.75 2.45
CA LEU A 239 8.81 10.02 3.10
C LEU A 239 9.67 9.84 4.37
N ALA A 240 9.52 8.70 5.06
CA ALA A 240 10.33 8.41 6.23
C ALA A 240 11.82 8.23 5.89
N ASP A 241 12.13 7.76 4.68
CA ASP A 241 13.47 7.37 4.26
C ASP A 241 14.00 8.17 3.05
N ASP A 242 13.42 9.32 2.72
CA ASP A 242 13.73 10.05 1.48
C ASP A 242 15.23 10.38 1.31
N LEU A 243 15.94 10.71 2.39
CA LEU A 243 17.39 10.95 2.37
C LEU A 243 18.18 9.67 2.14
N ALA A 244 17.85 8.60 2.88
CA ALA A 244 18.49 7.29 2.74
C ALA A 244 18.29 6.74 1.31
N LEU A 245 17.08 6.88 0.76
CA LEU A 245 16.80 6.48 -0.63
C LEU A 245 17.63 7.26 -1.64
N ALA A 246 17.87 8.55 -1.42
CA ALA A 246 18.69 9.37 -2.31
C ALA A 246 20.17 8.95 -2.29
N GLU A 247 20.71 8.60 -1.14
CA GLU A 247 22.07 8.10 -0.98
C GLU A 247 22.25 6.72 -1.64
N GLU A 248 21.35 5.78 -1.35
CA GLU A 248 21.36 4.43 -1.94
C GLU A 248 21.12 4.46 -3.45
N GLN A 249 20.35 5.40 -3.94
CA GLN A 249 20.16 5.61 -5.38
C GLN A 249 21.49 5.90 -6.10
N GLN A 250 22.40 6.63 -5.47
CA GLN A 250 23.73 6.88 -6.03
C GLN A 250 24.62 5.62 -6.01
N ALA A 251 24.48 4.79 -4.97
CA ALA A 251 25.22 3.52 -4.87
C ALA A 251 24.73 2.48 -5.89
N LEU A 252 23.48 2.54 -6.36
CA LEU A 252 22.92 1.60 -7.34
C LEU A 252 23.73 1.50 -8.63
N ASP A 253 24.27 2.59 -9.12
CA ASP A 253 25.02 2.60 -10.38
C ASP A 253 26.28 1.73 -10.32
N THR A 254 26.88 1.59 -9.13
CA THR A 254 28.01 0.69 -8.90
C THR A 254 27.59 -0.76 -9.06
N TYR A 255 26.44 -1.15 -8.51
CA TYR A 255 25.91 -2.52 -8.60
C TYR A 255 25.37 -2.87 -9.97
N LEU A 256 24.86 -1.89 -10.72
CA LEU A 256 24.33 -2.11 -12.07
C LEU A 256 25.38 -2.68 -13.05
N SER A 257 26.68 -2.44 -12.80
CA SER A 257 27.75 -3.01 -13.62
C SER A 257 27.97 -4.50 -13.37
N LEU A 258 27.52 -5.05 -12.24
CA LEU A 258 27.73 -6.44 -11.84
C LEU A 258 26.77 -7.37 -12.57
N PRO A 259 27.23 -8.58 -12.97
CA PRO A 259 26.33 -9.60 -13.53
C PRO A 259 25.39 -10.18 -12.49
N ARG A 260 25.79 -10.20 -11.24
CA ARG A 260 25.05 -10.64 -10.06
C ARG A 260 25.04 -9.57 -9.00
N SER A 261 23.88 -9.33 -8.38
CA SER A 261 23.76 -8.44 -7.23
C SER A 261 22.61 -8.87 -6.32
N ALA A 262 22.87 -8.96 -5.03
CA ALA A 262 21.89 -9.33 -4.02
C ALA A 262 22.28 -8.70 -2.66
N PRO A 263 22.03 -7.40 -2.44
CA PRO A 263 22.37 -6.73 -1.19
C PRO A 263 21.47 -7.20 -0.04
N SER A 264 22.10 -7.47 1.10
CA SER A 264 21.38 -7.88 2.31
C SER A 264 20.50 -6.74 2.84
N ARG A 265 19.30 -7.07 3.30
CA ARG A 265 18.42 -6.12 4.02
C ARG A 265 19.08 -5.60 5.33
N VAL A 266 19.95 -6.39 5.94
CA VAL A 266 20.66 -6.00 7.17
C VAL A 266 21.72 -4.93 6.91
N ALA A 267 22.20 -4.82 5.67
CA ALA A 267 23.18 -3.81 5.30
C ALA A 267 22.57 -2.40 5.12
N LEU A 268 21.24 -2.31 5.05
CA LEU A 268 20.50 -1.05 4.91
C LEU A 268 19.48 -0.89 6.06
N PRO A 269 19.94 -0.73 7.31
CA PRO A 269 19.08 -0.76 8.50
C PRO A 269 18.10 0.41 8.59
N ASP A 270 18.32 1.48 7.85
CA ASP A 270 17.52 2.72 7.93
C ASP A 270 16.40 2.81 6.90
N LEU A 271 16.25 1.82 6.02
CA LEU A 271 15.16 1.78 5.06
C LEU A 271 13.89 1.16 5.66
N THR A 272 12.76 1.80 5.45
CA THR A 272 11.44 1.20 5.66
C THR A 272 11.22 0.07 4.65
N THR A 273 10.20 -0.76 4.88
CA THR A 273 9.83 -1.80 3.91
C THR A 273 9.42 -1.19 2.57
N ALA A 274 8.69 -0.07 2.57
CA ALA A 274 8.32 0.64 1.34
C ALA A 274 9.54 1.22 0.60
N GLY A 275 10.51 1.77 1.35
CA GLY A 275 11.78 2.26 0.80
C GLY A 275 12.61 1.14 0.17
N ALA A 276 12.74 0.01 0.85
CA ALA A 276 13.43 -1.16 0.32
C ALA A 276 12.76 -1.72 -0.95
N GLN A 277 11.41 -1.74 -0.99
CA GLN A 277 10.67 -2.16 -2.18
C GLN A 277 10.89 -1.22 -3.36
N TRP A 278 10.83 0.11 -3.11
CA TRP A 278 11.07 1.10 -4.15
C TRP A 278 12.46 0.93 -4.74
N LEU A 279 13.49 0.81 -3.89
CA LEU A 279 14.87 0.64 -4.30
C LEU A 279 15.10 -0.65 -5.07
N GLY A 280 14.62 -1.79 -4.54
CA GLY A 280 14.73 -3.10 -5.18
C GLY A 280 14.03 -3.15 -6.54
N SER A 281 12.83 -2.58 -6.62
CA SER A 281 12.04 -2.47 -7.84
C SER A 281 12.74 -1.59 -8.88
N ALA A 282 13.32 -0.44 -8.48
CA ALA A 282 14.04 0.46 -9.37
C ALA A 282 15.31 -0.21 -9.92
N PHE A 283 16.04 -0.94 -9.06
CA PHE A 283 17.21 -1.71 -9.48
C PHE A 283 16.84 -2.78 -10.50
N CYS A 284 15.85 -3.61 -10.20
CA CYS A 284 15.40 -4.69 -11.08
C CYS A 284 14.94 -4.16 -12.46
N ALA A 285 14.20 -3.07 -12.49
CA ALA A 285 13.76 -2.45 -13.73
C ALA A 285 14.96 -2.01 -14.60
N ARG A 286 15.93 -1.30 -14.01
CA ARG A 286 17.15 -0.88 -14.73
C ARG A 286 18.01 -2.07 -15.16
N HIS A 287 18.15 -3.09 -14.32
CA HIS A 287 18.90 -4.30 -14.67
C HIS A 287 18.29 -4.97 -15.90
N ILE A 288 16.95 -5.15 -15.93
CA ILE A 288 16.26 -5.76 -17.07
C ILE A 288 16.46 -4.92 -18.34
N VAL A 289 16.18 -3.60 -18.30
CA VAL A 289 16.34 -2.72 -19.45
C VAL A 289 17.74 -2.80 -20.03
N ARG A 290 18.76 -2.70 -19.18
CA ARG A 290 20.15 -2.82 -19.59
C ARG A 290 20.48 -4.17 -20.25
N ARG A 291 19.89 -5.28 -19.76
CA ARG A 291 20.10 -6.61 -20.32
C ARG A 291 19.31 -6.86 -21.59
N LEU A 292 18.33 -6.02 -21.88
CA LEU A 292 17.55 -6.06 -23.13
C LEU A 292 18.09 -5.10 -24.21
N GLU A 293 19.12 -4.31 -23.92
CA GLU A 293 19.75 -3.44 -24.92
C GLU A 293 20.18 -4.24 -26.14
N GLY A 294 19.81 -3.75 -27.34
CA GLY A 294 20.11 -4.40 -28.63
C GLY A 294 19.26 -5.65 -28.95
N VAL A 295 18.27 -5.97 -28.13
CA VAL A 295 17.32 -7.05 -28.40
C VAL A 295 16.17 -6.51 -29.25
N THR A 296 15.97 -7.08 -30.41
CA THR A 296 14.91 -6.68 -31.37
C THR A 296 13.63 -7.50 -31.26
N ALA A 297 13.74 -8.75 -30.79
CA ALA A 297 12.57 -9.62 -30.57
C ALA A 297 11.99 -9.36 -29.17
N PRO A 298 10.65 -9.25 -29.02
CA PRO A 298 10.04 -9.06 -27.71
C PRO A 298 10.42 -10.16 -26.74
N PRO A 299 10.91 -9.78 -25.54
CA PRO A 299 11.20 -10.76 -24.50
C PRO A 299 9.91 -11.27 -23.85
N VAL A 300 10.03 -12.39 -23.16
CA VAL A 300 8.97 -12.93 -22.30
C VAL A 300 9.31 -12.62 -20.87
N PHE A 301 8.33 -12.15 -20.10
CA PHE A 301 8.50 -11.80 -18.70
C PHE A 301 7.80 -12.80 -17.78
N TRP A 302 8.42 -13.11 -16.67
CA TRP A 302 7.82 -13.81 -15.53
C TRP A 302 7.84 -12.92 -14.31
N THR A 303 6.70 -12.80 -13.62
CA THR A 303 6.49 -11.85 -12.53
C THR A 303 6.13 -12.59 -11.25
N ARG A 304 6.78 -12.25 -10.14
CA ARG A 304 6.61 -12.95 -8.85
C ARG A 304 5.53 -12.40 -7.95
N GLU A 305 4.93 -11.29 -8.27
CA GLU A 305 3.83 -10.68 -7.52
C GLU A 305 2.58 -11.55 -7.62
N GLN A 306 2.00 -11.91 -6.46
CA GLN A 306 0.86 -12.82 -6.32
C GLN A 306 -0.32 -12.18 -5.59
N THR A 307 -0.10 -11.07 -4.89
CA THR A 307 -1.09 -10.37 -4.09
C THR A 307 -1.18 -8.91 -4.48
N GLY A 308 -2.29 -8.25 -4.11
CA GLY A 308 -2.46 -6.81 -4.35
C GLY A 308 -1.44 -5.95 -3.64
N GLU A 309 -1.01 -6.36 -2.44
CA GLU A 309 0.06 -5.69 -1.69
C GLU A 309 1.39 -5.67 -2.46
N GLN A 310 1.73 -6.80 -3.09
CA GLN A 310 2.94 -6.91 -3.92
C GLN A 310 2.79 -6.19 -5.26
N ALA A 311 1.56 -6.11 -5.79
CA ALA A 311 1.28 -5.48 -7.09
C ALA A 311 1.07 -3.96 -6.99
N ALA A 312 0.72 -3.41 -5.82
CA ALA A 312 0.50 -1.98 -5.63
C ALA A 312 1.65 -1.08 -6.15
N PRO A 313 2.94 -1.45 -6.02
CA PRO A 313 4.05 -0.70 -6.61
C PRO A 313 3.93 -0.46 -8.13
N TRP A 314 3.29 -1.35 -8.90
CA TRP A 314 3.06 -1.13 -10.32
C TRP A 314 2.15 0.06 -10.60
N LEU A 315 1.21 0.31 -9.72
CA LEU A 315 0.22 1.37 -9.84
C LEU A 315 0.72 2.73 -9.34
N TRP A 316 1.64 2.71 -8.35
CA TRP A 316 2.05 3.92 -7.64
C TRP A 316 3.48 4.38 -7.94
N PHE A 317 4.45 3.46 -8.13
CA PHE A 317 5.85 3.84 -8.35
C PHE A 317 6.04 4.46 -9.73
N ARG A 318 6.47 5.71 -9.76
CA ARG A 318 6.70 6.46 -11.00
C ARG A 318 7.61 5.70 -11.97
N HIS A 319 8.74 5.18 -11.49
CA HIS A 319 9.69 4.45 -12.34
C HIS A 319 9.11 3.17 -12.96
N LYS A 320 8.06 2.58 -12.39
CA LYS A 320 7.37 1.41 -12.98
C LYS A 320 6.58 1.80 -14.21
N ALA A 321 5.85 2.91 -14.18
CA ALA A 321 5.17 3.44 -15.36
C ALA A 321 6.17 3.82 -16.46
N ASP A 322 7.28 4.47 -16.10
CA ASP A 322 8.35 4.81 -17.06
C ASP A 322 8.99 3.56 -17.65
N TYR A 323 9.22 2.51 -16.84
CA TYR A 323 9.71 1.22 -17.31
C TYR A 323 8.75 0.53 -18.30
N LEU A 324 7.46 0.50 -18.01
CA LEU A 324 6.46 -0.11 -18.92
C LEU A 324 6.37 0.67 -20.23
N ARG A 325 6.38 2.00 -20.16
CA ARG A 325 6.36 2.85 -21.35
C ARG A 325 7.60 2.62 -22.21
N ALA A 326 8.78 2.58 -21.61
CA ALA A 326 10.03 2.32 -22.32
C ALA A 326 10.04 0.94 -23.01
N LEU A 327 9.46 -0.08 -22.38
CA LEU A 327 9.29 -1.40 -23.00
C LEU A 327 8.27 -1.37 -24.16
N ALA A 328 7.14 -0.71 -23.98
CA ALA A 328 6.13 -0.57 -25.02
C ALA A 328 6.73 0.12 -26.25
N ASP A 329 7.43 1.24 -26.07
CA ASP A 329 8.08 2.00 -27.14
C ASP A 329 9.14 1.17 -27.86
N ALA A 330 9.95 0.39 -27.12
CA ALA A 330 11.02 -0.42 -27.69
C ALA A 330 10.51 -1.57 -28.59
N TYR A 331 9.28 -2.03 -28.40
CA TYR A 331 8.72 -3.19 -29.12
C TYR A 331 7.41 -2.89 -29.84
N THR A 332 7.08 -1.62 -30.07
CA THR A 332 5.83 -1.18 -30.74
C THR A 332 5.66 -1.83 -32.13
N ASP A 333 6.74 -1.92 -32.90
CA ASP A 333 6.71 -2.45 -34.28
C ASP A 333 6.97 -3.97 -34.36
N ALA A 334 6.98 -4.66 -33.22
CA ALA A 334 7.26 -6.09 -33.20
C ALA A 334 6.08 -6.89 -33.77
N ALA A 335 6.38 -7.92 -34.58
CA ALA A 335 5.37 -8.78 -35.20
C ALA A 335 4.55 -9.62 -34.19
N THR A 336 5.07 -9.79 -32.99
CA THR A 336 4.41 -10.51 -31.87
C THR A 336 4.34 -9.62 -30.66
N PRO A 337 3.25 -9.66 -29.88
CA PRO A 337 3.15 -8.87 -28.67
C PRO A 337 4.16 -9.37 -27.61
N MET A 338 4.62 -8.47 -26.75
CA MET A 338 5.26 -8.87 -25.51
C MET A 338 4.29 -9.67 -24.64
N VAL A 339 4.82 -10.65 -23.91
CA VAL A 339 4.03 -11.46 -22.98
C VAL A 339 4.62 -11.36 -21.59
N ARG A 340 3.74 -11.15 -20.60
CA ARG A 340 4.09 -11.20 -19.19
C ARG A 340 3.24 -12.25 -18.49
N VAL A 341 3.90 -13.12 -17.72
CA VAL A 341 3.24 -14.15 -16.94
C VAL A 341 3.22 -13.73 -15.46
N PHE A 342 2.07 -13.91 -14.84
CA PHE A 342 1.90 -13.94 -13.39
C PHE A 342 1.57 -15.35 -12.94
N CYS A 343 2.18 -15.81 -11.85
CA CYS A 343 1.75 -17.03 -11.19
C CYS A 343 0.96 -16.63 -9.94
N ILE A 344 -0.38 -16.81 -9.98
CA ILE A 344 -1.29 -16.43 -8.90
C ILE A 344 -2.03 -17.69 -8.45
N PRO A 345 -1.54 -18.41 -7.43
CA PRO A 345 -2.22 -19.59 -6.91
C PRO A 345 -3.63 -19.26 -6.40
N GLU A 346 -4.57 -20.16 -6.62
CA GLU A 346 -5.95 -20.00 -6.13
C GLU A 346 -5.99 -19.79 -4.61
N SER A 347 -5.08 -20.43 -3.88
CA SER A 347 -4.94 -20.23 -2.43
C SER A 347 -4.59 -18.80 -2.05
N GLU A 348 -3.86 -18.05 -2.89
CA GLU A 348 -3.59 -16.63 -2.64
C GLU A 348 -4.81 -15.76 -2.97
N VAL A 349 -5.58 -16.12 -3.99
CA VAL A 349 -6.85 -15.44 -4.29
C VAL A 349 -7.82 -15.56 -3.10
N ILE A 350 -7.97 -16.78 -2.55
CA ILE A 350 -8.84 -17.05 -1.40
C ILE A 350 -8.39 -16.27 -0.14
N ARG A 351 -7.08 -16.17 0.10
CA ARG A 351 -6.53 -15.44 1.26
C ARG A 351 -6.57 -13.93 1.11
N SER A 352 -6.60 -13.43 -0.12
CA SER A 352 -6.57 -12.00 -0.41
C SER A 352 -7.94 -11.37 -0.19
N SER A 353 -7.94 -10.20 0.43
CA SER A 353 -9.14 -9.37 0.54
C SER A 353 -9.55 -8.86 -0.85
N ARG A 354 -10.83 -8.50 -1.01
CA ARG A 354 -11.33 -8.05 -2.32
C ARG A 354 -10.60 -6.81 -2.84
N TYR A 355 -10.27 -5.86 -1.99
CA TYR A 355 -9.51 -4.68 -2.38
C TYR A 355 -8.09 -5.04 -2.89
N GLU A 356 -7.44 -6.06 -2.35
CA GLU A 356 -6.13 -6.53 -2.84
C GLU A 356 -6.28 -7.19 -4.21
N ARG A 357 -7.32 -8.01 -4.41
CA ARG A 357 -7.62 -8.65 -5.71
C ARG A 357 -7.90 -7.61 -6.80
N ILE A 358 -8.56 -6.51 -6.44
CA ILE A 358 -8.77 -5.37 -7.32
C ILE A 358 -7.44 -4.69 -7.68
N LEU A 359 -6.56 -4.40 -6.72
CA LEU A 359 -5.25 -3.81 -6.99
C LEU A 359 -4.40 -4.70 -7.92
N LEU A 360 -4.44 -6.01 -7.73
CA LEU A 360 -3.76 -6.97 -8.60
C LEU A 360 -4.33 -6.94 -10.02
N LEU A 361 -5.66 -6.91 -10.17
CA LEU A 361 -6.33 -6.80 -11.46
C LEU A 361 -6.00 -5.48 -12.17
N LEU A 362 -5.97 -4.36 -11.45
CA LEU A 362 -5.57 -3.06 -12.01
C LEU A 362 -4.11 -3.06 -12.47
N ALA A 363 -3.20 -3.68 -11.73
CA ALA A 363 -1.80 -3.79 -12.15
C ALA A 363 -1.65 -4.64 -13.43
N ILE A 364 -2.45 -5.68 -13.58
CA ILE A 364 -2.49 -6.48 -14.82
C ILE A 364 -3.14 -5.69 -15.97
N ALA A 365 -4.21 -4.94 -15.71
CA ALA A 365 -4.82 -4.06 -16.70
C ALA A 365 -3.85 -2.98 -17.19
N LEU A 366 -2.97 -2.47 -16.33
CA LEU A 366 -1.90 -1.56 -16.71
C LEU A 366 -0.93 -2.18 -17.73
N MET A 367 -0.62 -3.48 -17.62
CA MET A 367 0.21 -4.18 -18.60
C MET A 367 -0.51 -4.28 -19.96
N GLU A 368 -1.78 -4.68 -19.94
CA GLU A 368 -2.60 -4.77 -21.17
C GLU A 368 -2.76 -3.41 -21.85
N LEU A 369 -2.91 -2.33 -21.10
CA LEU A 369 -2.93 -0.95 -21.62
C LEU A 369 -1.66 -0.62 -22.42
N TYR A 370 -0.49 -1.07 -21.96
CA TYR A 370 0.79 -0.90 -22.67
C TYR A 370 1.04 -1.96 -23.75
N GLY A 371 0.02 -2.70 -24.19
CA GLY A 371 0.14 -3.70 -25.24
C GLY A 371 0.91 -4.97 -24.84
N ILE A 372 1.13 -5.16 -23.54
CA ILE A 372 1.76 -6.36 -23.00
C ILE A 372 0.66 -7.39 -22.72
N LYS A 373 0.59 -8.44 -23.52
CA LYS A 373 -0.34 -9.54 -23.26
C LYS A 373 -0.04 -10.18 -21.91
N VAL A 374 -1.04 -10.37 -21.06
CA VAL A 374 -0.85 -11.04 -19.78
C VAL A 374 -1.43 -12.45 -19.80
N ASP A 375 -0.60 -13.42 -19.41
CA ASP A 375 -1.01 -14.79 -19.09
C ASP A 375 -0.93 -14.98 -17.57
N VAL A 376 -1.90 -15.67 -16.98
CA VAL A 376 -1.96 -15.94 -15.53
C VAL A 376 -2.04 -17.43 -15.29
N LEU A 377 -1.05 -17.98 -14.59
CA LEU A 377 -1.00 -19.39 -14.20
C LEU A 377 -1.44 -19.53 -12.73
N ALA A 378 -2.42 -20.39 -12.49
CA ALA A 378 -2.95 -20.65 -11.14
C ALA A 378 -2.23 -21.78 -10.39
N ASP A 379 -1.32 -22.49 -11.06
CA ASP A 379 -0.62 -23.65 -10.51
C ASP A 379 0.43 -23.26 -9.47
N PRO A 380 0.28 -23.71 -8.20
CA PRO A 380 1.21 -23.38 -7.12
C PRO A 380 2.63 -23.93 -7.31
N GLU A 381 2.82 -24.96 -8.15
CA GLU A 381 4.16 -25.51 -8.43
C GLU A 381 5.09 -24.48 -9.06
N TYR A 382 4.55 -23.50 -9.78
CA TYR A 382 5.31 -22.43 -10.42
C TYR A 382 5.44 -21.17 -9.57
N SER A 383 4.90 -21.16 -8.36
CA SER A 383 4.88 -19.97 -7.50
C SER A 383 6.27 -19.48 -7.08
N GLU A 384 7.26 -20.39 -7.04
CA GLU A 384 8.63 -20.08 -6.63
C GLU A 384 9.58 -19.80 -7.82
N VAL A 385 9.08 -19.86 -9.04
CA VAL A 385 9.88 -19.49 -10.22
C VAL A 385 10.35 -18.04 -10.10
N ASP A 386 11.63 -17.82 -10.35
CA ASP A 386 12.23 -16.48 -10.31
C ASP A 386 11.58 -15.54 -11.32
N GLY A 387 11.53 -14.25 -10.97
CA GLY A 387 11.19 -13.20 -11.93
C GLY A 387 12.29 -13.06 -12.98
N PHE A 388 11.93 -13.13 -14.26
CA PHE A 388 12.88 -13.04 -15.36
C PHE A 388 12.32 -12.29 -16.56
N ALA A 389 13.24 -11.78 -17.39
CA ALA A 389 12.98 -11.38 -18.77
C ALA A 389 13.80 -12.30 -19.71
N LEU A 390 13.12 -13.21 -20.41
CA LEU A 390 13.73 -14.22 -21.26
C LEU A 390 13.79 -13.74 -22.72
N VAL A 391 15.00 -13.69 -23.26
CA VAL A 391 15.24 -13.65 -24.72
C VAL A 391 15.47 -15.08 -25.17
N PRO A 392 14.53 -15.70 -25.89
CA PRO A 392 14.60 -17.12 -26.20
C PRO A 392 15.94 -17.54 -26.84
N ARG A 393 16.54 -18.62 -26.32
CA ARG A 393 17.81 -19.22 -26.76
C ARG A 393 19.05 -18.34 -26.59
N GLN A 394 18.96 -17.14 -26.05
CA GLN A 394 20.08 -16.23 -25.87
C GLN A 394 20.44 -16.05 -24.41
N ARG A 395 19.56 -15.44 -23.62
CA ARG A 395 19.79 -15.09 -22.23
C ARG A 395 18.48 -14.84 -21.47
N ALA A 396 18.56 -14.89 -20.15
CA ALA A 396 17.51 -14.39 -19.27
C ALA A 396 18.12 -13.38 -18.30
N ALA A 397 17.49 -12.22 -18.18
CA ALA A 397 17.74 -11.29 -17.08
C ALA A 397 16.85 -11.70 -15.92
N VAL A 398 17.43 -12.28 -14.88
CA VAL A 398 16.73 -12.64 -13.65
C VAL A 398 16.72 -11.43 -12.73
N ALA A 399 15.55 -11.05 -12.22
CA ALA A 399 15.42 -9.87 -11.37
C ALA A 399 14.23 -10.01 -10.42
N ASN A 400 14.53 -10.11 -9.13
CA ASN A 400 13.55 -10.28 -8.05
C ASN A 400 13.70 -9.18 -7.01
N TRP A 401 12.60 -8.59 -6.59
CA TRP A 401 12.52 -7.60 -5.51
C TRP A 401 11.41 -7.94 -4.50
N VAL A 402 10.48 -8.81 -4.86
CA VAL A 402 9.49 -9.39 -3.95
C VAL A 402 9.84 -10.84 -3.65
N ARG A 403 9.45 -11.31 -2.48
CA ARG A 403 9.65 -12.70 -2.03
C ARG A 403 11.12 -13.14 -2.12
N THR A 404 12.03 -12.26 -1.75
CA THR A 404 13.47 -12.53 -1.67
C THR A 404 13.99 -12.15 -0.29
N GLU A 405 15.02 -12.85 0.19
CA GLU A 405 15.70 -12.54 1.45
C GLU A 405 16.47 -11.21 1.37
N ALA A 406 16.99 -10.88 0.20
CA ALA A 406 17.69 -9.64 -0.09
C ALA A 406 16.71 -8.51 -0.49
N ILE A 407 17.21 -7.27 -0.60
CA ILE A 407 16.44 -6.12 -1.11
C ILE A 407 16.08 -6.35 -2.58
N TRP A 408 17.05 -6.89 -3.35
CA TRP A 408 16.87 -7.41 -4.70
C TRP A 408 17.79 -8.61 -4.91
N ALA A 409 17.46 -9.42 -5.90
CA ALA A 409 18.35 -10.42 -6.44
C ALA A 409 18.35 -10.31 -7.97
N ALA A 410 19.51 -10.02 -8.57
CA ALA A 410 19.65 -9.86 -10.01
C ALA A 410 20.80 -10.71 -10.55
N ASP A 411 20.56 -11.38 -11.68
CA ASP A 411 21.56 -12.21 -12.37
C ASP A 411 21.32 -12.17 -13.89
N THR A 412 22.29 -12.67 -14.63
CA THR A 412 22.16 -12.88 -16.08
C THR A 412 22.49 -14.33 -16.40
N VAL A 413 21.51 -15.07 -16.86
CA VAL A 413 21.59 -16.50 -17.16
C VAL A 413 21.76 -16.72 -18.66
N THR A 414 22.80 -17.48 -19.05
CA THR A 414 23.10 -17.84 -20.45
C THR A 414 23.20 -19.35 -20.66
N GLN A 415 23.17 -20.13 -19.57
CA GLN A 415 23.28 -21.58 -19.59
C GLN A 415 22.04 -22.22 -20.24
N ARG A 416 22.24 -23.02 -21.28
CA ARG A 416 21.16 -23.66 -22.04
C ARG A 416 20.15 -24.44 -21.18
N PRO A 417 20.56 -25.23 -20.17
CA PRO A 417 19.59 -25.94 -19.31
C PRO A 417 18.65 -24.98 -18.58
N ALA A 418 19.19 -23.93 -17.94
CA ALA A 418 18.37 -22.95 -17.22
C ALA A 418 17.45 -22.15 -18.14
N LEU A 419 17.93 -21.75 -19.33
CA LEU A 419 17.10 -21.10 -20.34
C LEU A 419 15.95 -22.01 -20.81
N ARG A 420 16.18 -23.32 -20.87
CA ARG A 420 15.13 -24.29 -21.19
C ARG A 420 14.08 -24.36 -20.09
N THR A 421 14.47 -24.41 -18.83
CA THR A 421 13.53 -24.41 -17.68
C THR A 421 12.64 -23.17 -17.69
N TYR A 422 13.19 -21.98 -17.93
CA TYR A 422 12.38 -20.76 -18.05
C TYR A 422 11.42 -20.80 -19.25
N HIS A 423 11.87 -21.34 -20.37
CA HIS A 423 11.03 -21.50 -21.56
C HIS A 423 9.91 -22.51 -21.34
N GLU A 424 10.18 -23.62 -20.67
CA GLU A 424 9.19 -24.64 -20.32
C GLU A 424 8.11 -24.06 -19.38
N ALA A 425 8.53 -23.34 -18.31
CA ALA A 425 7.59 -22.66 -17.41
C ALA A 425 6.70 -21.65 -18.16
N PHE A 426 7.27 -20.88 -19.08
CA PHE A 426 6.51 -19.96 -19.91
C PHE A 426 5.51 -20.67 -20.82
N THR A 427 5.93 -21.73 -21.49
CA THR A 427 5.07 -22.51 -22.40
C THR A 427 3.89 -23.13 -21.66
N GLU A 428 4.14 -23.66 -20.48
CA GLU A 428 3.09 -24.20 -19.61
C GLU A 428 2.10 -23.11 -19.16
N ALA A 429 2.61 -21.94 -18.78
CA ALA A 429 1.75 -20.83 -18.40
C ALA A 429 0.86 -20.35 -19.55
N GLN A 430 1.37 -20.30 -20.77
CA GLN A 430 0.56 -19.96 -21.94
C GLN A 430 -0.53 -21.02 -22.22
N ALA A 431 -0.20 -22.29 -22.05
CA ALA A 431 -1.14 -23.40 -22.31
C ALA A 431 -2.27 -23.45 -21.26
N ARG A 432 -2.00 -23.02 -20.04
CA ARG A 432 -2.90 -23.14 -18.87
C ARG A 432 -3.32 -21.81 -18.28
N SER A 433 -3.17 -20.72 -19.01
CA SER A 433 -3.56 -19.38 -18.55
C SER A 433 -5.05 -19.32 -18.21
N VAL A 434 -5.37 -18.76 -17.04
CA VAL A 434 -6.76 -18.45 -16.66
C VAL A 434 -7.24 -17.14 -17.26
N ALA A 435 -6.33 -16.28 -17.74
CA ALA A 435 -6.64 -15.03 -18.45
C ALA A 435 -6.83 -15.34 -19.96
N THR A 436 -7.97 -15.88 -20.35
CA THR A 436 -8.24 -16.30 -21.73
C THR A 436 -9.11 -15.29 -22.47
N GLY A 437 -8.83 -15.13 -23.77
CA GLY A 437 -9.63 -14.28 -24.65
C GLY A 437 -8.81 -13.72 -25.82
N PRO A 438 -9.50 -13.32 -26.91
CA PRO A 438 -8.84 -12.81 -28.12
C PRO A 438 -8.29 -11.38 -27.94
N ASP A 439 -8.88 -10.60 -27.07
CA ASP A 439 -8.58 -9.19 -26.85
C ASP A 439 -8.39 -8.88 -25.34
N PRO A 440 -7.89 -7.69 -24.98
CA PRO A 440 -7.68 -7.31 -23.60
C PRO A 440 -8.94 -7.36 -22.73
N GLU A 441 -10.10 -6.93 -23.27
CA GLU A 441 -11.36 -6.95 -22.53
C GLU A 441 -11.74 -8.38 -22.13
N ALA A 442 -11.71 -9.31 -23.07
CA ALA A 442 -12.07 -10.71 -22.82
C ALA A 442 -11.13 -11.33 -21.77
N ARG A 443 -9.81 -11.08 -21.88
CA ARG A 443 -8.82 -11.61 -20.91
C ARG A 443 -9.02 -11.02 -19.52
N LEU A 444 -9.19 -9.71 -19.40
CA LEU A 444 -9.42 -9.04 -18.11
C LEU A 444 -10.76 -9.44 -17.49
N ARG A 445 -11.80 -9.62 -18.28
CA ARG A 445 -13.11 -10.12 -17.80
C ARG A 445 -12.99 -11.54 -17.24
N THR A 446 -12.29 -12.43 -17.94
CA THR A 446 -12.06 -13.81 -17.47
C THR A 446 -11.22 -13.81 -16.18
N LEU A 447 -10.17 -12.99 -16.14
CA LEU A 447 -9.34 -12.81 -14.95
C LEU A 447 -10.13 -12.22 -13.77
N ALA A 448 -11.01 -11.26 -14.01
CA ALA A 448 -11.88 -10.70 -12.98
C ALA A 448 -12.77 -11.78 -12.35
N GLY A 449 -13.27 -12.72 -13.17
CA GLY A 449 -14.01 -13.90 -12.68
C GLY A 449 -13.15 -14.80 -11.80
N PHE A 450 -11.90 -15.09 -12.20
CA PHE A 450 -10.95 -15.86 -11.39
C PHE A 450 -10.62 -15.16 -10.06
N LEU A 451 -10.46 -13.84 -10.07
CA LEU A 451 -10.18 -13.04 -8.87
C LEU A 451 -11.44 -12.71 -8.04
N ASP A 452 -12.61 -13.23 -8.40
CA ASP A 452 -13.90 -12.93 -7.76
C ASP A 452 -14.13 -11.40 -7.63
N VAL A 453 -13.90 -10.68 -8.73
CA VAL A 453 -14.18 -9.24 -8.87
C VAL A 453 -15.29 -9.06 -9.90
N PRO A 454 -16.47 -8.52 -9.52
CA PRO A 454 -17.56 -8.31 -10.46
C PRO A 454 -17.19 -7.30 -11.55
N TRP A 455 -16.99 -7.77 -12.78
CA TRP A 455 -16.55 -6.98 -13.92
C TRP A 455 -17.43 -5.75 -14.20
N PRO A 456 -18.79 -5.85 -14.27
CA PRO A 456 -19.61 -4.69 -14.55
C PRO A 456 -19.53 -3.60 -13.46
N TRP A 457 -19.37 -4.01 -12.20
CA TRP A 457 -19.16 -3.09 -11.09
C TRP A 457 -17.80 -2.39 -11.21
N LEU A 458 -16.73 -3.13 -11.48
CA LEU A 458 -15.39 -2.56 -11.61
C LEU A 458 -15.34 -1.52 -12.74
N VAL A 459 -15.83 -1.87 -13.93
CA VAL A 459 -15.85 -0.96 -15.08
C VAL A 459 -16.63 0.32 -14.78
N ARG A 460 -17.82 0.22 -14.18
CA ARG A 460 -18.59 1.39 -13.75
C ARG A 460 -17.80 2.26 -12.79
N ARG A 461 -17.15 1.65 -11.76
CA ARG A 461 -16.36 2.40 -10.79
C ARG A 461 -15.14 3.06 -11.44
N CYS A 462 -14.47 2.37 -12.35
CA CYS A 462 -13.36 2.95 -13.11
C CYS A 462 -13.80 4.14 -13.96
N ARG A 463 -15.00 4.10 -14.56
CA ARG A 463 -15.56 5.23 -15.31
C ARG A 463 -15.82 6.43 -14.41
N GLU A 464 -16.46 6.23 -13.25
CA GLU A 464 -16.69 7.29 -12.28
C GLU A 464 -15.36 7.93 -11.81
N LEU A 465 -14.32 7.11 -11.60
CA LEU A 465 -12.99 7.57 -11.19
C LEU A 465 -12.23 8.27 -12.32
N SER A 466 -12.39 7.83 -13.58
CA SER A 466 -11.75 8.47 -14.74
C SER A 466 -12.26 9.89 -14.96
N GLU A 467 -13.54 10.15 -14.68
CA GLU A 467 -14.14 11.50 -14.78
C GLU A 467 -13.60 12.48 -13.72
N CYS A 468 -13.31 11.98 -12.51
CA CYS A 468 -12.85 12.81 -11.38
C CYS A 468 -11.35 12.85 -11.23
N GLY A 469 -10.63 11.82 -11.70
CA GLY A 469 -9.23 11.53 -11.47
C GLY A 469 -8.91 11.08 -10.04
N THR A 470 -7.96 10.17 -9.89
CA THR A 470 -7.50 9.65 -8.58
C THR A 470 -7.03 10.77 -7.66
N ALA A 471 -6.42 11.80 -8.24
CA ALA A 471 -5.95 12.98 -7.53
C ALA A 471 -7.05 13.78 -6.84
N SER A 472 -8.33 13.58 -7.16
CA SER A 472 -9.46 14.21 -6.47
C SER A 472 -9.68 13.59 -5.09
N ILE A 473 -9.46 12.28 -4.95
CA ILE A 473 -9.63 11.54 -3.71
C ILE A 473 -8.39 11.66 -2.84
N VAL A 474 -7.22 11.31 -3.42
CA VAL A 474 -5.95 11.22 -2.69
C VAL A 474 -4.77 11.57 -3.60
N ARG A 475 -3.76 12.25 -3.03
CA ARG A 475 -2.53 12.57 -3.75
C ARG A 475 -1.31 12.05 -3.02
N PRO A 476 -0.32 11.50 -3.75
CA PRO A 476 1.00 11.24 -3.20
C PRO A 476 1.67 12.54 -2.68
N ARG A 477 2.39 12.44 -1.57
CA ARG A 477 3.29 13.49 -1.08
C ARG A 477 4.73 13.21 -1.50
N SER A 478 5.08 11.92 -1.62
CA SER A 478 6.39 11.51 -2.11
C SER A 478 6.53 11.78 -3.61
N ARG A 479 7.67 12.33 -4.02
CA ARG A 479 8.05 12.55 -5.43
C ARG A 479 8.22 11.25 -6.23
N HIS A 480 8.39 10.12 -5.54
CA HIS A 480 8.60 8.80 -6.13
C HIS A 480 7.29 8.11 -6.55
N LEU A 481 6.16 8.66 -6.12
CA LEU A 481 4.82 8.15 -6.44
C LEU A 481 4.11 9.04 -7.46
N SER A 482 3.18 8.44 -8.21
CA SER A 482 2.34 9.13 -9.18
C SER A 482 0.96 8.47 -9.23
N VAL A 483 -0.07 9.25 -9.54
CA VAL A 483 -1.44 8.75 -9.83
C VAL A 483 -1.65 8.42 -11.30
N ASN A 484 -0.73 8.81 -12.19
CA ASN A 484 -0.93 8.75 -13.65
C ASN A 484 -1.23 7.34 -14.14
N ALA A 485 -0.51 6.33 -13.65
CA ALA A 485 -0.76 4.95 -14.06
C ALA A 485 -2.16 4.46 -13.69
N LEU A 486 -2.70 4.91 -12.55
CA LEU A 486 -4.07 4.60 -12.14
C LEU A 486 -5.10 5.34 -13.00
N ASP A 487 -4.89 6.63 -13.25
CA ASP A 487 -5.79 7.41 -14.11
C ASP A 487 -5.81 6.82 -15.52
N ASP A 488 -4.65 6.43 -16.07
CA ASP A 488 -4.55 5.76 -17.37
C ASP A 488 -5.33 4.43 -17.39
N VAL A 489 -5.20 3.61 -16.33
CA VAL A 489 -5.94 2.33 -16.20
C VAL A 489 -7.43 2.55 -16.06
N PHE A 490 -7.87 3.56 -15.31
CA PHE A 490 -9.30 3.85 -15.16
C PHE A 490 -9.94 4.27 -16.49
N HIS A 491 -9.28 5.12 -17.27
CA HIS A 491 -9.72 5.46 -18.63
C HIS A 491 -9.77 4.22 -19.53
N PHE A 492 -8.70 3.43 -19.52
CA PHE A 492 -8.62 2.21 -20.32
C PHE A 492 -9.77 1.24 -20.02
N LEU A 493 -10.03 0.95 -18.72
CA LEU A 493 -11.11 0.05 -18.34
C LEU A 493 -12.50 0.63 -18.62
N ALA A 494 -12.67 1.94 -18.49
CA ALA A 494 -13.92 2.62 -18.84
C ALA A 494 -14.24 2.50 -20.35
N ASP A 495 -13.20 2.57 -21.22
CA ASP A 495 -13.33 2.51 -22.66
C ASP A 495 -13.57 1.08 -23.19
N LEU A 496 -13.08 0.03 -22.47
CA LEU A 496 -13.26 -1.36 -22.87
C LEU A 496 -14.73 -1.83 -22.89
N ALA A 497 -15.58 -1.25 -22.04
CA ALA A 497 -16.99 -1.60 -21.99
C ALA A 497 -17.85 -0.34 -22.14
N PRO A 498 -18.03 0.20 -23.35
CA PRO A 498 -18.96 1.30 -23.59
C PRO A 498 -20.38 0.87 -23.20
N ASP A 499 -21.18 1.81 -22.72
CA ASP A 499 -22.55 1.56 -22.28
C ASP A 499 -23.34 0.89 -23.44
N ARG A 500 -23.80 -0.34 -23.19
CA ARG A 500 -24.77 -1.03 -24.05
C ARG A 500 -26.17 -0.74 -23.60
#